data_c61fb944fa5f5bd8e31a80f339143939
#
_entry.id   c61fb944fa5f5bd8e31a80f339143939
#
_cell.length_a   1.000
_cell.length_b   1.000
_cell.length_c   1.000
_cell.angle_alpha   90.00
_cell.angle_beta   90.00
_cell.angle_gamma   90.00
#
_symmetry.space_group_name_H-M   'P 1'
#
loop_
_entity.id
_entity.type
_entity.pdbx_description
1 polymer ?
#
loop_
_entity_poly.entity_id
_entity_poly.type
_entity_poly.pdbx_seq_one_letter_code
_entity_poly.pdbx_strand_id
1 'polypeptide(L)' 'MRVFERYFQMETSLDQIDKYVRLVLKTFDPDDDIEVTYEDQSEVQFIRIVIFDRVLN' A
#
# COMPACT_ATOMS: atom_id res chain seq x y z
N MET A 1 -5.20 -3.95 -14.49
CA MET A 1 -4.66 -4.00 -13.11
C MET A 1 -4.19 -2.61 -12.69
N ARG A 2 -4.58 -2.19 -11.50
CA ARG A 2 -4.12 -0.92 -10.94
C ARG A 2 -3.15 -1.21 -9.80
N VAL A 3 -1.99 -0.57 -9.84
CA VAL A 3 -0.94 -0.78 -8.83
C VAL A 3 -0.53 0.58 -8.28
N PHE A 4 -0.53 0.70 -6.95
CA PHE A 4 -0.02 1.87 -6.25
C PHE A 4 1.17 1.43 -5.40
N GLU A 5 2.26 2.16 -5.52
CA GLU A 5 3.46 1.87 -4.75
C GLU A 5 3.94 3.15 -4.09
N ARG A 6 4.33 3.04 -2.84
CA ARG A 6 4.88 4.19 -2.12
C ARG A 6 5.89 3.73 -1.09
N TYR A 7 6.93 4.54 -0.91
CA TYR A 7 7.94 4.35 0.11
C TYR A 7 7.75 5.37 1.21
N PHE A 8 7.79 4.90 2.46
CA PHE A 8 7.76 5.76 3.64
C PHE A 8 9.06 5.58 4.39
N GLN A 9 9.53 6.65 5.01
CA GLN A 9 10.65 6.54 5.93
C GLN A 9 10.25 5.65 7.10
N MET A 10 11.21 4.88 7.62
CA MET A 10 10.93 3.86 8.62
C MET A 10 10.35 4.45 9.91
N GLU A 11 10.68 5.69 10.25
CA GLU A 11 10.13 6.37 11.42
C GLU A 11 8.74 6.98 11.18
N THR A 12 8.17 6.84 10.00
CA THR A 12 6.83 7.33 9.71
C THR A 12 5.82 6.65 10.63
N SER A 13 4.90 7.43 11.21
CA SER A 13 3.90 6.87 12.10
C SER A 13 2.95 5.92 11.36
N LEU A 14 2.48 4.90 12.08
CA LEU A 14 1.52 3.95 11.50
C LEU A 14 0.24 4.65 11.08
N ASP A 15 -0.15 5.71 11.77
CA ASP A 15 -1.35 6.47 11.41
C ASP A 15 -1.22 7.11 10.03
N GLN A 16 -0.05 7.63 9.70
CA GLN A 16 0.19 8.23 8.39
C GLN A 16 0.16 7.18 7.28
N ILE A 17 0.76 6.03 7.53
CA ILE A 17 0.77 4.92 6.57
C ILE A 17 -0.65 4.41 6.35
N ASP A 18 -1.39 4.21 7.42
CA ASP A 18 -2.78 3.75 7.37
C ASP A 18 -3.67 4.73 6.61
N LYS A 19 -3.46 6.03 6.82
CA LYS A 19 -4.20 7.06 6.13
C LYS A 19 -3.99 6.99 4.61
N TYR A 20 -2.74 6.78 4.19
CA TYR A 20 -2.44 6.60 2.78
C TYR A 20 -3.15 5.37 2.21
N VAL A 21 -3.04 4.23 2.91
CA VAL A 21 -3.66 2.98 2.49
C VAL A 21 -5.17 3.16 2.31
N ARG A 22 -5.82 3.79 3.28
CA ARG A 22 -7.26 4.04 3.22
C ARG A 22 -7.66 4.94 2.06
N LEU A 23 -6.86 5.97 1.77
CA LEU A 23 -7.12 6.85 0.65
C LEU A 23 -7.03 6.11 -0.67
N VAL A 24 -6.03 5.25 -0.81
CA VAL A 24 -5.86 4.45 -2.02
C VAL A 24 -7.00 3.45 -2.16
N LEU A 25 -7.39 2.78 -1.08
CA LEU A 25 -8.48 1.80 -1.12
C LEU A 25 -9.79 2.41 -1.57
N LYS A 26 -10.02 3.69 -1.26
CA LYS A 26 -11.23 4.39 -1.70
C LYS A 26 -11.30 4.58 -3.21
N THR A 27 -10.20 4.44 -3.92
CA THR A 27 -10.17 4.58 -5.38
C THR A 27 -10.58 3.31 -6.11
N PHE A 28 -10.71 2.20 -5.36
CA PHE A 28 -11.13 0.92 -5.91
C PHE A 28 -12.62 0.70 -5.69
N ASP A 29 -13.21 -0.15 -6.51
CA ASP A 29 -14.60 -0.56 -6.32
C ASP A 29 -14.70 -1.51 -5.12
N PRO A 30 -15.85 -1.51 -4.41
CA PRO A 30 -16.04 -2.43 -3.27
C PRO A 30 -15.94 -3.91 -3.64
N ASP A 31 -16.18 -4.23 -4.91
CA ASP A 31 -16.13 -5.62 -5.39
C ASP A 31 -14.74 -6.05 -5.83
N ASP A 32 -13.78 -5.13 -5.88
CA ASP A 32 -12.43 -5.45 -6.27
C ASP A 32 -11.73 -6.26 -5.18
N ASP A 33 -10.94 -7.23 -5.61
CA ASP A 33 -10.11 -8.01 -4.69
C ASP A 33 -8.76 -7.30 -4.56
N ILE A 34 -8.57 -6.63 -3.43
CA ILE A 34 -7.41 -5.77 -3.21
C ILE A 34 -6.43 -6.43 -2.25
N GLU A 35 -5.16 -6.40 -2.62
CA GLU A 35 -4.09 -6.86 -1.75
C GLU A 35 -3.20 -5.69 -1.36
N VAL A 36 -2.86 -5.61 -0.07
CA VAL A 36 -1.94 -4.62 0.46
C VAL A 36 -0.73 -5.37 1.00
N THR A 37 0.46 -5.02 0.51
CA THR A 37 1.69 -5.64 0.99
C THR A 37 2.59 -4.59 1.62
N TYR A 38 3.22 -4.98 2.73
CA TYR A 38 4.17 -4.15 3.46
C TYR A 38 5.52 -4.83 3.40
N GLU A 39 6.53 -4.12 2.96
CA GLU A 39 7.87 -4.66 2.86
C GLU A 39 8.83 -3.75 3.61
N ASP A 40 9.47 -4.31 4.61
CA ASP A 40 10.46 -3.61 5.42
C ASP A 40 11.81 -3.68 4.70
N GLN A 41 12.32 -2.52 4.28
CA GLN A 41 13.63 -2.43 3.64
C GLN A 41 14.59 -1.74 4.60
N SER A 42 14.99 -2.47 5.62
CA SER A 42 15.80 -1.93 6.70
C SER A 42 17.16 -1.41 6.25
N GLU A 43 17.74 -1.98 5.20
CA GLU A 43 19.04 -1.52 4.69
C GLU A 43 19.00 -0.07 4.21
N VAL A 44 17.87 0.36 3.66
CA VAL A 44 17.70 1.73 3.16
C VAL A 44 16.79 2.57 4.05
N GLN A 45 16.31 1.99 5.16
CA GLN A 45 15.48 2.67 6.16
C GLN A 45 14.13 3.14 5.60
N PHE A 46 13.53 2.32 4.73
CA PHE A 46 12.21 2.60 4.16
C PHE A 46 11.26 1.42 4.33
N ILE A 47 9.97 1.75 4.32
CA ILE A 47 8.90 0.77 4.27
C ILE A 47 8.23 0.93 2.91
N ARG A 48 8.19 -0.14 2.13
CA ARG A 48 7.54 -0.16 0.82
C ARG A 48 6.12 -0.67 0.98
N ILE A 49 5.17 0.11 0.51
CA ILE A 49 3.76 -0.26 0.50
C ILE A 49 3.33 -0.45 -0.94
N VAL A 50 2.77 -1.60 -1.25
CA VAL A 50 2.21 -1.89 -2.57
C VAL A 50 0.75 -2.28 -2.41
N ILE A 51 -0.13 -1.62 -3.14
CA ILE A 51 -1.56 -1.87 -3.13
C ILE A 51 -1.99 -2.14 -4.56
N PHE A 52 -2.58 -3.30 -4.79
CA PHE A 52 -3.01 -3.65 -6.14
C PHE A 52 -4.27 -4.49 -6.11
N ASP A 53 -5.02 -4.45 -7.22
CA ASP A 53 -6.15 -5.32 -7.41
C ASP A 53 -5.68 -6.63 -8.03
N ARG A 54 -6.19 -7.73 -7.53
CA ARG A 54 -5.93 -9.04 -8.12
C ARG A 54 -6.91 -9.24 -9.26
N VAL A 55 -6.39 -9.25 -10.46
CA VAL A 55 -7.22 -9.53 -11.62
C VAL A 55 -7.21 -11.03 -11.85
N LEU A 56 -8.35 -11.64 -11.58
CA LEU A 56 -8.53 -13.06 -11.85
C LEU A 56 -9.13 -13.20 -13.23
N ASN A 57 -8.37 -13.75 -14.11
CA ASN A 57 -8.85 -14.07 -15.45
C ASN A 57 -9.25 -15.52 -15.54
#